data_d4ac6b182d07b3eaa1ed02be3ce9e3d7
#
_entry.id   d4ac6b182d07b3eaa1ed02be3ce9e3d7
#
_cell.length_a   1.000
_cell.length_b   1.000
_cell.length_c   1.000
_cell.angle_alpha   90.00
_cell.angle_beta   90.00
_cell.angle_gamma   90.00
#
_symmetry.space_group_name_H-M   'P 1'
#
loop_
_entity.id
_entity.type
_entity.pdbx_description
1 polymer ?
#
loop_
_entity_poly.entity_id
_entity_poly.type
_entity_poly.pdbx_seq_one_letter_code
_entity_poly.pdbx_strand_id
1 'polypeptide(L)'
;MKKHFRVASKPVVSALKLGFLIQAVFVVSAFAQTPAGQKSPFPSQATQVHGVAVPVPKEIFRSLDQFRDANWPAVKRPEVARWKSRGDQAQIATLLGVAIAEGFIAMEAKDSTEVENLGNSVLSLAGGLGVRERALRRSRSIMELAEKNEWSEARKEWDGVLSDLETGMIEIKSAHLAQLVSLGGWLRGTEALSTLVLQKYSPERADLIRQPELIDYLDQQLRSMSSDIHARPIVKKLLDGLHTIRSLIESENGPLSEETVRKVHGVCAELVPLSSRRLE
;
A
#
# COMPACT_ATOMS: atom_id res chain seq x y z
N MET A 1 -16.21 -49.04 65.51
CA MET A 1 -16.59 -50.47 65.62
C MET A 1 -16.24 -51.08 64.26
N LYS A 2 -15.23 -51.90 64.30
CA LYS A 2 -15.22 -53.37 63.90
C LYS A 2 -15.68 -53.56 62.45
N LYS A 3 -15.06 -54.30 61.61
CA LYS A 3 -13.96 -55.27 61.58
C LYS A 3 -13.88 -55.75 60.12
N HIS A 4 -12.72 -55.94 59.61
CA HIS A 4 -12.11 -57.23 59.14
C HIS A 4 -12.80 -57.87 57.94
N PHE A 5 -12.19 -58.51 56.99
CA PHE A 5 -10.94 -59.24 56.82
C PHE A 5 -10.93 -59.88 55.43
N ARG A 6 -9.81 -59.90 54.77
CA ARG A 6 -8.95 -60.96 54.23
C ARG A 6 -9.41 -61.60 52.91
N VAL A 7 -8.59 -61.71 52.00
CA VAL A 7 -7.32 -62.38 51.68
C VAL A 7 -7.49 -63.40 50.56
N ALA A 8 -6.64 -63.26 49.58
CA ALA A 8 -5.88 -64.25 48.81
C ALA A 8 -6.62 -65.24 47.90
N SER A 9 -6.21 -65.41 46.70
CA SER A 9 -5.10 -66.23 46.25
C SER A 9 -5.07 -66.34 44.72
N LYS A 10 -3.88 -66.42 44.17
CA LYS A 10 -3.59 -66.93 42.81
C LYS A 10 -3.73 -68.45 42.78
N PRO A 11 -3.89 -69.07 41.59
CA PRO A 11 -2.74 -69.48 40.78
C PRO A 11 -2.95 -69.35 39.26
N VAL A 12 -1.93 -69.01 38.55
CA VAL A 12 -1.07 -69.74 37.61
C VAL A 12 -1.77 -70.90 36.84
N VAL A 13 -1.76 -70.83 35.53
CA VAL A 13 -1.15 -71.76 34.59
C VAL A 13 -1.50 -71.48 33.13
N SER A 14 -0.48 -71.38 32.36
CA SER A 14 -0.16 -71.95 31.04
C SER A 14 -0.74 -71.35 29.73
N ALA A 15 0.14 -70.78 29.05
CA ALA A 15 0.47 -70.82 27.61
C ALA A 15 -0.56 -71.43 26.64
N LEU A 16 -0.94 -70.60 25.66
CA LEU A 16 -0.99 -71.05 24.28
C LEU A 16 -0.64 -69.89 23.33
N LYS A 17 0.39 -70.10 22.54
CA LYS A 17 0.81 -69.26 21.46
C LYS A 17 -0.22 -69.26 20.35
N LEU A 18 -0.77 -68.12 19.98
CA LEU A 18 -1.33 -67.97 18.66
C LEU A 18 -0.95 -66.59 18.17
N GLY A 19 -0.07 -66.57 17.15
CA GLY A 19 0.42 -65.37 16.53
C GLY A 19 -0.68 -64.67 15.75
N PHE A 20 -0.97 -63.44 16.10
CA PHE A 20 -1.67 -62.50 15.23
C PHE A 20 -0.69 -61.43 14.81
N LEU A 21 -0.36 -61.46 13.53
CA LEU A 21 0.40 -60.45 12.82
C LEU A 21 -0.49 -59.20 12.78
N ILE A 22 -0.27 -58.27 13.68
CA ILE A 22 -0.83 -56.92 13.56
C ILE A 22 0.09 -56.11 12.63
N GLN A 23 -0.29 -56.01 11.37
CA GLN A 23 0.27 -54.99 10.47
C GLN A 23 -0.11 -53.63 11.03
N ALA A 24 0.87 -52.95 11.64
CA ALA A 24 0.79 -51.56 11.97
C ALA A 24 0.83 -50.77 10.64
N VAL A 25 -0.33 -50.33 10.18
CA VAL A 25 -0.42 -49.34 9.13
C VAL A 25 0.08 -48.02 9.71
N PHE A 26 1.34 -47.72 9.44
CA PHE A 26 1.88 -46.37 9.65
C PHE A 26 1.20 -45.47 8.63
N VAL A 27 0.14 -44.77 9.06
CA VAL A 27 -0.32 -43.57 8.36
C VAL A 27 0.75 -42.52 8.55
N VAL A 28 1.67 -42.45 7.59
CA VAL A 28 2.57 -41.33 7.46
C VAL A 28 1.71 -40.13 7.06
N SER A 29 1.31 -39.35 8.04
CA SER A 29 0.80 -37.99 7.78
C SER A 29 1.95 -37.22 7.13
N ALA A 30 1.91 -37.16 5.81
CA ALA A 30 2.74 -36.23 5.07
C ALA A 30 2.29 -34.83 5.48
N PHE A 31 2.93 -34.26 6.49
CA PHE A 31 2.99 -32.82 6.64
C PHE A 31 3.64 -32.31 5.36
N ALA A 32 2.83 -31.75 4.49
CA ALA A 32 3.32 -30.97 3.39
C ALA A 32 4.16 -29.84 4.00
N GLN A 33 5.47 -30.05 4.01
CA GLN A 33 6.43 -28.98 4.28
C GLN A 33 6.25 -27.99 3.15
N THR A 34 5.63 -26.86 3.45
CA THR A 34 5.68 -25.68 2.59
C THR A 34 7.16 -25.40 2.32
N PRO A 35 7.61 -25.34 1.08
CA PRO A 35 9.02 -25.07 0.82
C PRO A 35 9.36 -23.71 1.44
N ALA A 36 10.28 -23.74 2.40
CA ALA A 36 10.88 -22.56 2.97
C ALA A 36 11.61 -21.82 1.83
N GLY A 37 11.05 -20.73 1.33
CA GLY A 37 11.71 -19.91 0.32
C GLY A 37 10.82 -19.24 -0.73
N GLN A 38 9.51 -19.46 -0.77
CA GLN A 38 8.64 -18.58 -1.54
C GLN A 38 8.49 -17.26 -0.79
N LYS A 39 9.30 -16.25 -1.20
CA LYS A 39 9.05 -14.86 -0.82
C LYS A 39 7.60 -14.57 -1.21
N SER A 40 6.79 -14.12 -0.26
CA SER A 40 5.42 -13.67 -0.55
C SER A 40 5.48 -12.72 -1.75
N PRO A 41 4.61 -12.89 -2.76
CA PRO A 41 4.55 -11.98 -3.91
C PRO A 41 4.06 -10.59 -3.49
N PHE A 42 3.74 -10.39 -2.22
CA PHE A 42 3.25 -9.13 -1.69
C PHE A 42 4.30 -8.50 -0.78
N PRO A 43 4.46 -7.17 -0.85
CA PRO A 43 5.23 -6.44 0.15
C PRO A 43 4.74 -6.84 1.56
N SER A 44 5.65 -6.95 2.51
CA SER A 44 5.36 -7.37 3.90
C SER A 44 4.28 -6.51 4.58
N GLN A 45 3.82 -5.47 3.93
CA GLN A 45 2.88 -4.46 4.41
C GLN A 45 1.60 -4.34 3.57
N ALA A 46 1.37 -5.25 2.60
CA ALA A 46 0.09 -5.30 1.91
C ALA A 46 -1.02 -5.62 2.91
N THR A 47 -2.02 -4.75 2.98
CA THR A 47 -3.21 -5.00 3.80
C THR A 47 -4.14 -5.91 3.02
N GLN A 48 -4.51 -7.05 3.60
CA GLN A 48 -5.54 -7.91 3.02
C GLN A 48 -6.93 -7.43 3.47
N VAL A 49 -7.75 -7.02 2.51
CA VAL A 49 -9.16 -6.70 2.74
C VAL A 49 -9.99 -7.66 1.91
N HIS A 50 -10.81 -8.47 2.58
CA HIS A 50 -11.63 -9.51 1.94
C HIS A 50 -10.88 -10.45 0.98
N GLY A 51 -9.61 -10.79 1.31
CA GLY A 51 -8.76 -11.67 0.49
C GLY A 51 -8.08 -10.97 -0.70
N VAL A 52 -8.27 -9.67 -0.89
CA VAL A 52 -7.55 -8.87 -1.88
C VAL A 52 -6.39 -8.17 -1.17
N ALA A 53 -5.17 -8.40 -1.65
CA ALA A 53 -4.01 -7.67 -1.15
C ALA A 53 -3.99 -6.29 -1.81
N VAL A 54 -4.06 -5.26 -0.98
CA VAL A 54 -3.96 -3.87 -1.42
C VAL A 54 -2.69 -3.29 -0.84
N PRO A 55 -1.72 -2.88 -1.65
CA PRO A 55 -0.54 -2.21 -1.13
C PRO A 55 -0.98 -0.85 -0.61
N VAL A 56 -0.81 -0.67 0.67
CA VAL A 56 -0.96 0.64 1.27
C VAL A 56 0.30 1.43 0.92
N PRO A 57 0.22 2.69 0.43
CA PRO A 57 1.39 3.55 0.24
C PRO A 57 2.13 3.90 1.55
N LYS A 58 1.88 3.14 2.62
CA LYS A 58 2.53 3.32 3.93
C LYS A 58 4.05 3.28 3.84
N GLU A 59 4.61 2.53 2.89
CA GLU A 59 6.06 2.46 2.74
C GLU A 59 6.64 3.78 2.25
N ILE A 60 5.99 4.42 1.25
CA ILE A 60 6.46 5.72 0.79
C ILE A 60 6.30 6.80 1.86
N PHE A 61 5.19 6.78 2.62
CA PHE A 61 4.97 7.73 3.72
C PHE A 61 5.95 7.51 4.88
N ARG A 62 6.32 6.25 5.21
CA ARG A 62 7.38 5.97 6.17
C ARG A 62 8.74 6.46 5.71
N SER A 63 9.04 6.36 4.43
CA SER A 63 10.28 6.93 3.88
C SER A 63 10.27 8.45 4.01
N LEU A 64 9.12 9.08 3.76
CA LEU A 64 8.93 10.52 3.95
C LEU A 64 9.03 10.94 5.43
N ASP A 65 8.58 10.12 6.38
CA ASP A 65 8.69 10.39 7.83
C ASP A 65 10.14 10.55 8.32
N GLN A 66 11.13 10.09 7.55
CA GLN A 66 12.54 10.28 7.86
C GLN A 66 13.04 11.70 7.58
N PHE A 67 12.21 12.53 6.92
CA PHE A 67 12.55 13.89 6.50
C PHE A 67 11.83 14.98 7.31
N ARG A 68 11.60 14.76 8.60
CA ARG A 68 10.80 15.67 9.45
C ARG A 68 11.26 17.13 9.43
N ASP A 69 12.58 17.35 9.32
CA ASP A 69 13.19 18.68 9.30
C ASP A 69 13.43 19.23 7.89
N ALA A 70 12.82 18.62 6.86
CA ALA A 70 13.00 19.05 5.50
C ALA A 70 12.17 20.30 5.16
N ASN A 71 12.50 20.94 4.04
CA ASN A 71 11.74 22.08 3.51
C ASN A 71 10.47 21.58 2.77
N TRP A 72 9.50 21.13 3.54
CA TRP A 72 8.22 20.62 3.03
C TRP A 72 7.44 21.65 2.18
N PRO A 73 7.42 22.96 2.52
CA PRO A 73 6.80 23.95 1.66
C PRO A 73 7.30 23.94 0.22
N ALA A 74 8.59 23.63 0.00
CA ALA A 74 9.18 23.56 -1.35
C ALA A 74 8.83 22.28 -2.12
N VAL A 75 8.21 21.30 -1.47
CA VAL A 75 7.79 20.01 -2.08
C VAL A 75 6.33 20.03 -2.51
N LYS A 76 5.52 20.96 -1.96
CA LYS A 76 4.10 21.06 -2.25
C LYS A 76 3.81 21.35 -3.73
N ARG A 77 2.68 20.84 -4.19
CA ARG A 77 2.02 21.15 -5.45
C ARG A 77 0.62 21.73 -5.20
N PRO A 78 0.51 23.03 -4.82
CA PRO A 78 -0.79 23.62 -4.44
C PRO A 78 -1.86 23.57 -5.55
N GLU A 79 -1.44 23.40 -6.81
CA GLU A 79 -2.35 23.21 -7.93
C GLU A 79 -3.16 21.92 -7.84
N VAL A 80 -2.66 20.87 -7.15
CA VAL A 80 -3.34 19.55 -7.01
C VAL A 80 -4.73 19.71 -6.38
N ALA A 81 -4.87 20.58 -5.39
CA ALA A 81 -6.16 20.84 -4.75
C ALA A 81 -7.24 21.36 -5.72
N ARG A 82 -6.82 22.00 -6.82
CA ARG A 82 -7.70 22.54 -7.85
C ARG A 82 -7.88 21.62 -9.06
N TRP A 83 -7.10 20.54 -9.13
CA TRP A 83 -7.21 19.62 -10.24
C TRP A 83 -8.56 18.88 -10.21
N LYS A 84 -9.14 18.73 -11.38
CA LYS A 84 -10.36 17.95 -11.59
C LYS A 84 -10.06 16.93 -12.66
N SER A 85 -10.42 15.70 -12.41
CA SER A 85 -10.36 14.71 -13.47
C SER A 85 -11.37 15.07 -14.56
N ARG A 86 -10.92 15.04 -15.80
CA ARG A 86 -11.75 15.21 -17.00
C ARG A 86 -11.91 13.88 -17.76
N GLY A 87 -11.45 12.82 -17.16
CA GLY A 87 -11.44 11.48 -17.71
C GLY A 87 -12.42 10.53 -17.03
N ASP A 88 -12.12 9.29 -17.14
CA ASP A 88 -12.92 8.18 -16.60
C ASP A 88 -12.56 7.88 -15.12
N GLN A 89 -13.19 6.83 -14.57
CA GLN A 89 -12.98 6.42 -13.18
C GLN A 89 -11.52 6.05 -12.88
N ALA A 90 -10.76 5.54 -13.86
CA ALA A 90 -9.35 5.22 -13.66
C ALA A 90 -8.52 6.51 -13.41
N GLN A 91 -8.80 7.59 -14.17
CA GLN A 91 -8.16 8.87 -13.93
C GLN A 91 -8.60 9.49 -12.61
N ILE A 92 -9.91 9.42 -12.27
CA ILE A 92 -10.42 9.93 -10.97
C ILE A 92 -9.73 9.20 -9.82
N ALA A 93 -9.59 7.87 -9.90
CA ALA A 93 -8.93 7.06 -8.87
C ALA A 93 -7.44 7.43 -8.73
N THR A 94 -6.71 7.54 -9.84
CA THR A 94 -5.32 7.96 -9.83
C THR A 94 -5.17 9.36 -9.21
N LEU A 95 -6.02 10.32 -9.60
CA LEU A 95 -6.00 11.68 -9.05
C LEU A 95 -6.35 11.71 -7.56
N LEU A 96 -7.27 10.86 -7.11
CA LEU A 96 -7.60 10.73 -5.68
C LEU A 96 -6.36 10.32 -4.88
N GLY A 97 -5.59 9.35 -5.37
CA GLY A 97 -4.32 8.95 -4.75
C GLY A 97 -3.30 10.09 -4.70
N VAL A 98 -3.15 10.83 -5.79
CA VAL A 98 -2.29 12.03 -5.85
C VAL A 98 -2.73 13.08 -4.82
N ALA A 99 -4.03 13.36 -4.72
CA ALA A 99 -4.56 14.34 -3.76
C ALA A 99 -4.35 13.90 -2.30
N ILE A 100 -4.48 12.60 -2.02
CA ILE A 100 -4.19 12.04 -0.69
C ILE A 100 -2.70 12.25 -0.36
N ALA A 101 -1.79 11.93 -1.26
CA ALA A 101 -0.36 12.12 -1.02
C ALA A 101 0.01 13.60 -0.86
N GLU A 102 -0.59 14.49 -1.64
CA GLU A 102 -0.39 15.93 -1.50
C GLU A 102 -0.90 16.45 -0.15
N GLY A 103 -2.03 15.94 0.33
CA GLY A 103 -2.55 16.28 1.66
C GLY A 103 -1.61 15.86 2.80
N PHE A 104 -0.94 14.71 2.67
CA PHE A 104 0.15 14.33 3.58
C PHE A 104 1.27 15.38 3.58
N ILE A 105 1.71 15.79 2.39
CA ILE A 105 2.77 16.80 2.23
C ILE A 105 2.35 18.14 2.83
N ALA A 106 1.09 18.54 2.65
CA ALA A 106 0.55 19.76 3.24
C ALA A 106 0.53 19.71 4.78
N MET A 107 0.23 18.54 5.36
CA MET A 107 0.31 18.34 6.83
C MET A 107 1.74 18.42 7.34
N GLU A 108 2.70 17.79 6.67
CA GLU A 108 4.12 17.89 7.03
C GLU A 108 4.63 19.34 6.89
N ALA A 109 4.10 20.08 5.93
CA ALA A 109 4.34 21.52 5.77
C ALA A 109 3.59 22.40 6.80
N LYS A 110 2.70 21.82 7.60
CA LYS A 110 1.84 22.51 8.58
C LYS A 110 0.99 23.60 7.95
N ASP A 111 0.45 23.33 6.75
CA ASP A 111 -0.38 24.24 5.99
C ASP A 111 -1.85 23.87 6.10
N SER A 112 -2.55 24.43 7.09
CA SER A 112 -3.95 24.13 7.38
C SER A 112 -4.88 24.50 6.23
N THR A 113 -4.61 25.60 5.54
CA THR A 113 -5.39 26.03 4.36
C THR A 113 -5.29 25.01 3.23
N GLU A 114 -4.09 24.51 2.95
CA GLU A 114 -3.90 23.52 1.91
C GLU A 114 -4.46 22.16 2.30
N VAL A 115 -4.39 21.77 3.59
CA VAL A 115 -5.04 20.56 4.12
C VAL A 115 -6.56 20.63 3.93
N GLU A 116 -7.19 21.78 4.19
CA GLU A 116 -8.63 21.99 3.96
C GLU A 116 -8.98 21.87 2.47
N ASN A 117 -8.24 22.55 1.60
CA ASN A 117 -8.44 22.50 0.15
C ASN A 117 -8.34 21.07 -0.40
N LEU A 118 -7.33 20.33 0.03
CA LEU A 118 -7.11 18.94 -0.38
C LEU A 118 -8.14 17.99 0.23
N GLY A 119 -8.55 18.19 1.47
CA GLY A 119 -9.64 17.45 2.09
C GLY A 119 -10.93 17.55 1.29
N ASN A 120 -11.29 18.76 0.86
CA ASN A 120 -12.45 19.01 0.00
C ASN A 120 -12.30 18.36 -1.39
N SER A 121 -11.08 18.40 -1.98
CA SER A 121 -10.78 17.73 -3.24
C SER A 121 -10.92 16.21 -3.11
N VAL A 122 -10.37 15.60 -2.06
CA VAL A 122 -10.49 14.16 -1.76
C VAL A 122 -11.97 13.76 -1.65
N LEU A 123 -12.79 14.53 -0.91
CA LEU A 123 -14.22 14.26 -0.78
C LEU A 123 -14.97 14.35 -2.11
N SER A 124 -14.60 15.29 -2.96
CA SER A 124 -15.17 15.43 -4.30
C SER A 124 -14.84 14.26 -5.20
N LEU A 125 -13.55 13.86 -5.24
CA LEU A 125 -13.05 12.74 -6.06
C LEU A 125 -13.60 11.40 -5.56
N ALA A 126 -13.64 11.18 -4.24
CA ALA A 126 -14.27 10.00 -3.63
C ALA A 126 -15.77 9.92 -3.96
N GLY A 127 -16.46 11.07 -4.07
CA GLY A 127 -17.82 11.15 -4.55
C GLY A 127 -17.98 10.68 -6.00
N GLY A 128 -17.07 11.05 -6.88
CA GLY A 128 -17.03 10.59 -8.27
C GLY A 128 -16.82 9.07 -8.41
N LEU A 129 -16.25 8.43 -7.38
CA LEU A 129 -16.06 6.98 -7.33
C LEU A 129 -17.11 6.24 -6.49
N GLY A 130 -18.09 6.94 -5.92
CA GLY A 130 -19.16 6.33 -5.11
C GLY A 130 -18.76 5.96 -3.67
N VAL A 131 -17.62 6.45 -3.16
CA VAL A 131 -17.09 6.11 -1.82
C VAL A 131 -16.94 7.32 -0.89
N ARG A 132 -17.65 8.42 -1.18
CA ARG A 132 -17.57 9.67 -0.41
C ARG A 132 -17.75 9.48 1.10
N GLU A 133 -18.73 8.68 1.49
CA GLU A 133 -19.07 8.48 2.91
C GLU A 133 -17.94 7.82 3.69
N ARG A 134 -17.13 7.01 3.03
CA ARG A 134 -15.96 6.37 3.65
C ARG A 134 -14.87 7.39 4.02
N ALA A 135 -14.68 8.41 3.18
CA ALA A 135 -13.71 9.48 3.43
C ALA A 135 -14.22 10.57 4.37
N LEU A 136 -15.56 10.79 4.43
CA LEU A 136 -16.16 12.00 4.99
C LEU A 136 -15.77 12.24 6.45
N ARG A 137 -15.87 11.22 7.31
CA ARG A 137 -15.61 11.33 8.75
C ARG A 137 -14.16 11.74 9.01
N ARG A 138 -13.21 11.02 8.40
CA ARG A 138 -11.78 11.30 8.60
C ARG A 138 -11.36 12.62 7.99
N SER A 139 -11.81 12.94 6.77
CA SER A 139 -11.47 14.21 6.14
C SER A 139 -11.91 15.41 6.99
N ARG A 140 -13.11 15.35 7.59
CA ARG A 140 -13.58 16.39 8.51
C ARG A 140 -12.72 16.49 9.76
N SER A 141 -12.44 15.35 10.40
CA SER A 141 -11.58 15.31 11.59
C SER A 141 -10.19 15.90 11.30
N ILE A 142 -9.58 15.53 10.18
CA ILE A 142 -8.26 16.04 9.76
C ILE A 142 -8.29 17.55 9.56
N MET A 143 -9.29 18.08 8.85
CA MET A 143 -9.41 19.52 8.61
C MET A 143 -9.57 20.29 9.92
N GLU A 144 -10.42 19.81 10.85
CA GLU A 144 -10.62 20.43 12.16
C GLU A 144 -9.35 20.40 13.04
N LEU A 145 -8.62 19.29 13.03
CA LEU A 145 -7.36 19.14 13.75
C LEU A 145 -6.26 20.04 13.17
N ALA A 146 -6.18 20.14 11.85
CA ALA A 146 -5.24 21.02 11.16
C ALA A 146 -5.52 22.50 11.45
N GLU A 147 -6.79 22.91 11.49
CA GLU A 147 -7.20 24.27 11.86
C GLU A 147 -6.76 24.62 13.29
N LYS A 148 -6.84 23.65 14.20
CA LYS A 148 -6.38 23.80 15.59
C LYS A 148 -4.87 23.63 15.77
N ASN A 149 -4.12 23.39 14.70
CA ASN A 149 -2.70 23.05 14.71
C ASN A 149 -2.34 21.77 15.49
N GLU A 150 -3.29 20.83 15.62
CA GLU A 150 -3.12 19.54 16.27
C GLU A 150 -2.53 18.52 15.30
N TRP A 151 -1.33 18.81 14.76
CA TRP A 151 -0.71 18.10 13.64
C TRP A 151 -0.46 16.62 13.92
N SER A 152 -0.10 16.27 15.16
CA SER A 152 0.14 14.88 15.54
C SER A 152 -1.13 14.03 15.44
N GLU A 153 -2.27 14.58 15.86
CA GLU A 153 -3.56 13.91 15.81
C GLU A 153 -4.10 13.87 14.38
N ALA A 154 -3.96 14.96 13.62
CA ALA A 154 -4.30 15.00 12.20
C ALA A 154 -3.55 13.91 11.42
N ARG A 155 -2.26 13.70 11.74
CA ARG A 155 -1.43 12.67 11.12
C ARG A 155 -1.92 11.24 11.41
N LYS A 156 -2.38 10.97 12.64
CA LYS A 156 -2.97 9.67 13.01
C LYS A 156 -4.26 9.39 12.23
N GLU A 157 -5.12 10.40 12.08
CA GLU A 157 -6.34 10.28 11.28
C GLU A 157 -6.02 10.06 9.80
N TRP A 158 -4.98 10.72 9.29
CA TRP A 158 -4.56 10.58 7.89
C TRP A 158 -4.17 9.15 7.52
N ASP A 159 -3.48 8.45 8.40
CA ASP A 159 -3.06 7.06 8.17
C ASP A 159 -4.22 6.10 7.88
N GLY A 160 -5.43 6.47 8.27
CA GLY A 160 -6.65 5.70 8.02
C GLY A 160 -7.40 6.06 6.73
N VAL A 161 -7.16 7.22 6.12
CA VAL A 161 -7.95 7.70 4.95
C VAL A 161 -7.89 6.72 3.79
N LEU A 162 -6.70 6.31 3.42
CA LEU A 162 -6.50 5.41 2.28
C LEU A 162 -7.16 4.05 2.53
N SER A 163 -6.96 3.48 3.71
CA SER A 163 -7.55 2.20 4.09
C SER A 163 -9.09 2.22 4.07
N ASP A 164 -9.70 3.31 4.55
CA ASP A 164 -11.15 3.47 4.55
C ASP A 164 -11.69 3.57 3.11
N LEU A 165 -11.00 4.29 2.23
CA LEU A 165 -11.34 4.41 0.81
C LEU A 165 -11.17 3.08 0.06
N GLU A 166 -10.08 2.38 0.27
CA GLU A 166 -9.81 1.06 -0.31
C GLU A 166 -10.89 0.06 0.10
N THR A 167 -11.23 0.02 1.38
CA THR A 167 -12.32 -0.82 1.89
C THR A 167 -13.64 -0.49 1.19
N GLY A 168 -13.97 0.79 1.07
CA GLY A 168 -15.18 1.23 0.37
C GLY A 168 -15.22 0.80 -1.09
N MET A 169 -14.09 0.90 -1.81
CA MET A 169 -14.00 0.48 -3.21
C MET A 169 -14.15 -1.04 -3.37
N ILE A 170 -13.60 -1.82 -2.46
CA ILE A 170 -13.78 -3.28 -2.46
C ILE A 170 -15.25 -3.65 -2.22
N GLU A 171 -15.92 -3.01 -1.27
CA GLU A 171 -17.34 -3.24 -0.98
C GLU A 171 -18.26 -2.96 -2.19
N ILE A 172 -17.96 -1.94 -2.98
CA ILE A 172 -18.67 -1.65 -4.23
C ILE A 172 -18.15 -2.47 -5.44
N LYS A 173 -17.32 -3.50 -5.19
CA LYS A 173 -16.73 -4.39 -6.21
C LYS A 173 -15.84 -3.67 -7.24
N SER A 174 -15.18 -2.62 -6.82
CA SER A 174 -14.27 -1.80 -7.64
C SER A 174 -12.83 -1.84 -7.14
N ALA A 175 -12.35 -3.03 -6.74
CA ALA A 175 -11.00 -3.23 -6.18
C ALA A 175 -9.88 -2.68 -7.10
N HIS A 176 -10.06 -2.71 -8.43
CA HIS A 176 -9.14 -2.14 -9.39
C HIS A 176 -8.95 -0.61 -9.22
N LEU A 177 -10.00 0.09 -8.77
CA LEU A 177 -9.90 1.53 -8.48
C LEU A 177 -9.04 1.78 -7.24
N ALA A 178 -9.11 0.92 -6.23
CA ALA A 178 -8.25 1.00 -5.05
C ALA A 178 -6.76 0.88 -5.42
N GLN A 179 -6.42 0.00 -6.37
CA GLN A 179 -5.05 -0.13 -6.87
C GLN A 179 -4.57 1.15 -7.58
N LEU A 180 -5.43 1.80 -8.35
CA LEU A 180 -5.11 3.07 -9.02
C LEU A 180 -4.97 4.23 -8.03
N VAL A 181 -5.76 4.25 -6.95
CA VAL A 181 -5.56 5.21 -5.84
C VAL A 181 -4.20 5.00 -5.19
N SER A 182 -3.87 3.75 -4.87
CA SER A 182 -2.57 3.40 -4.27
C SER A 182 -1.40 3.80 -5.17
N LEU A 183 -1.50 3.54 -6.47
CA LEU A 183 -0.47 3.93 -7.44
C LEU A 183 -0.34 5.45 -7.56
N GLY A 184 -1.44 6.19 -7.63
CA GLY A 184 -1.42 7.66 -7.67
C GLY A 184 -0.72 8.26 -6.45
N GLY A 185 -1.02 7.70 -5.27
CA GLY A 185 -0.38 8.08 -4.00
C GLY A 185 1.11 7.76 -3.98
N TRP A 186 1.50 6.58 -4.47
CA TRP A 186 2.89 6.18 -4.57
C TRP A 186 3.68 7.08 -5.54
N LEU A 187 3.14 7.37 -6.71
CA LEU A 187 3.79 8.26 -7.69
C LEU A 187 4.07 9.65 -7.12
N ARG A 188 3.06 10.27 -6.50
CA ARG A 188 3.23 11.59 -5.89
C ARG A 188 4.17 11.55 -4.68
N GLY A 189 4.08 10.50 -3.87
CA GLY A 189 5.00 10.27 -2.75
C GLY A 189 6.45 10.08 -3.21
N THR A 190 6.67 9.31 -4.28
CA THR A 190 8.01 9.09 -4.87
C THR A 190 8.58 10.37 -5.47
N GLU A 191 7.75 11.19 -6.12
CA GLU A 191 8.16 12.51 -6.60
C GLU A 191 8.60 13.40 -5.43
N ALA A 192 7.82 13.46 -4.35
CA ALA A 192 8.15 14.21 -3.15
C ALA A 192 9.44 13.71 -2.50
N LEU A 193 9.56 12.39 -2.31
CA LEU A 193 10.75 11.76 -1.75
C LEU A 193 12.00 12.07 -2.58
N SER A 194 11.90 11.94 -3.90
CA SER A 194 13.00 12.28 -4.81
C SER A 194 13.41 13.75 -4.68
N THR A 195 12.46 14.67 -4.55
CA THR A 195 12.73 16.09 -4.30
C THR A 195 13.50 16.28 -3.00
N LEU A 196 13.07 15.65 -1.91
CA LEU A 196 13.73 15.75 -0.60
C LEU A 196 15.13 15.14 -0.61
N VAL A 197 15.32 14.02 -1.30
CA VAL A 197 16.63 13.40 -1.48
C VAL A 197 17.55 14.34 -2.25
N LEU A 198 17.08 14.96 -3.34
CA LEU A 198 17.87 15.89 -4.16
C LEU A 198 18.23 17.19 -3.42
N GLN A 199 17.41 17.66 -2.48
CA GLN A 199 17.75 18.82 -1.64
C GLN A 199 18.97 18.57 -0.75
N LYS A 200 19.16 17.34 -0.30
CA LYS A 200 20.30 16.91 0.51
C LYS A 200 20.63 15.47 0.19
N TYR A 201 21.28 15.29 -0.95
CA TYR A 201 21.64 13.93 -1.42
C TYR A 201 22.58 13.22 -0.46
N SER A 202 22.28 11.96 -0.22
CA SER A 202 23.23 10.95 0.28
C SER A 202 22.83 9.57 -0.27
N PRO A 203 23.79 8.62 -0.37
CA PRO A 203 23.51 7.26 -0.82
C PRO A 203 22.39 6.57 -0.04
N GLU A 204 22.39 6.71 1.30
CA GLU A 204 21.39 6.11 2.18
C GLU A 204 19.98 6.67 1.96
N ARG A 205 19.89 7.98 1.68
CA ARG A 205 18.61 8.62 1.35
C ARG A 205 18.12 8.21 -0.04
N ALA A 206 19.03 8.11 -1.00
CA ALA A 206 18.71 7.68 -2.36
C ALA A 206 18.18 6.24 -2.38
N ASP A 207 18.69 5.36 -1.50
CA ASP A 207 18.23 3.98 -1.40
C ASP A 207 16.76 3.84 -0.91
N LEU A 208 16.21 4.85 -0.25
CA LEU A 208 14.80 4.89 0.11
C LEU A 208 13.85 4.90 -1.10
N ILE A 209 14.35 5.29 -2.27
CA ILE A 209 13.59 5.28 -3.54
C ILE A 209 13.58 3.87 -4.15
N ARG A 210 14.53 3.00 -3.77
CA ARG A 210 14.68 1.65 -4.30
C ARG A 210 13.61 0.72 -3.73
N GLN A 211 12.49 0.60 -4.41
CA GLN A 211 11.35 -0.23 -4.01
C GLN A 211 10.94 -1.20 -5.13
N PRO A 212 11.84 -2.08 -5.61
CA PRO A 212 11.59 -2.92 -6.77
C PRO A 212 10.40 -3.86 -6.58
N GLU A 213 10.23 -4.46 -5.41
CA GLU A 213 9.14 -5.39 -5.12
C GLU A 213 7.77 -4.70 -5.15
N LEU A 214 7.70 -3.45 -4.70
CA LEU A 214 6.47 -2.66 -4.77
C LEU A 214 6.13 -2.29 -6.21
N ILE A 215 7.12 -1.92 -7.01
CA ILE A 215 6.92 -1.62 -8.44
C ILE A 215 6.44 -2.86 -9.17
N ASP A 216 7.06 -4.01 -8.96
CA ASP A 216 6.65 -5.29 -9.55
C ASP A 216 5.22 -5.66 -9.16
N TYR A 217 4.85 -5.43 -7.90
CA TYR A 217 3.48 -5.64 -7.44
C TYR A 217 2.50 -4.70 -8.16
N LEU A 218 2.78 -3.40 -8.23
CA LEU A 218 1.91 -2.42 -8.90
C LEU A 218 1.76 -2.74 -10.40
N ASP A 219 2.84 -3.12 -11.07
CA ASP A 219 2.81 -3.58 -12.47
C ASP A 219 1.89 -4.78 -12.64
N GLN A 220 2.03 -5.81 -11.80
CA GLN A 220 1.19 -7.00 -11.83
C GLN A 220 -0.29 -6.65 -11.62
N GLN A 221 -0.61 -5.75 -10.68
CA GLN A 221 -1.99 -5.33 -10.43
C GLN A 221 -2.59 -4.65 -11.66
N LEU A 222 -1.87 -3.73 -12.29
CA LEU A 222 -2.34 -3.07 -13.50
C LEU A 222 -2.57 -4.06 -14.67
N ARG A 223 -1.66 -5.02 -14.85
CA ARG A 223 -1.79 -6.04 -15.90
C ARG A 223 -2.93 -7.01 -15.67
N SER A 224 -3.31 -7.26 -14.41
CA SER A 224 -4.41 -8.14 -14.03
C SER A 224 -5.79 -7.50 -14.16
N MET A 225 -5.87 -6.21 -14.46
CA MET A 225 -7.14 -5.51 -14.65
C MET A 225 -7.86 -6.02 -15.90
N SER A 226 -9.19 -5.86 -15.94
CA SER A 226 -10.00 -6.20 -17.11
C SER A 226 -9.52 -5.45 -18.36
N SER A 227 -9.74 -6.05 -19.53
CA SER A 227 -9.24 -5.52 -20.81
C SER A 227 -9.70 -4.10 -21.11
N ASP A 228 -10.90 -3.73 -20.69
CA ASP A 228 -11.46 -2.39 -20.86
C ASP A 228 -10.75 -1.33 -19.99
N ILE A 229 -10.33 -1.69 -18.78
CA ILE A 229 -9.56 -0.82 -17.89
C ILE A 229 -8.11 -0.76 -18.34
N HIS A 230 -7.51 -1.93 -18.64
CA HIS A 230 -6.14 -2.00 -19.13
C HIS A 230 -5.95 -1.21 -20.44
N ALA A 231 -6.98 -1.13 -21.29
CA ALA A 231 -6.94 -0.35 -22.53
C ALA A 231 -6.98 1.18 -22.32
N ARG A 232 -7.30 1.68 -21.12
CA ARG A 232 -7.38 3.12 -20.85
C ARG A 232 -6.03 3.80 -21.03
N PRO A 233 -5.99 4.98 -21.70
CA PRO A 233 -4.72 5.68 -21.95
C PRO A 233 -3.91 5.95 -20.68
N ILE A 234 -4.58 6.30 -19.57
CA ILE A 234 -3.88 6.53 -18.30
C ILE A 234 -3.17 5.27 -17.81
N VAL A 235 -3.84 4.10 -17.86
CA VAL A 235 -3.27 2.84 -17.36
C VAL A 235 -2.05 2.44 -18.18
N LYS A 236 -2.09 2.59 -19.49
CA LYS A 236 -0.92 2.33 -20.37
C LYS A 236 0.27 3.23 -20.01
N LYS A 237 0.03 4.53 -19.85
CA LYS A 237 1.09 5.48 -19.47
C LYS A 237 1.66 5.20 -18.08
N LEU A 238 0.83 4.77 -17.13
CA LEU A 238 1.27 4.35 -15.81
C LEU A 238 2.15 3.10 -15.87
N LEU A 239 1.78 2.10 -16.67
CA LEU A 239 2.60 0.91 -16.91
C LEU A 239 3.97 1.27 -17.53
N ASP A 240 3.98 2.09 -18.57
CA ASP A 240 5.22 2.52 -19.22
C ASP A 240 6.12 3.26 -18.23
N GLY A 241 5.54 4.10 -17.38
CA GLY A 241 6.26 4.81 -16.34
C GLY A 241 6.83 3.89 -15.25
N LEU A 242 6.05 2.90 -14.79
CA LEU A 242 6.55 1.90 -13.82
C LEU A 242 7.74 1.12 -14.39
N HIS A 243 7.67 0.67 -15.66
CA HIS A 243 8.78 0.01 -16.33
C HIS A 243 10.02 0.90 -16.42
N THR A 244 9.83 2.18 -16.72
CA THR A 244 10.93 3.13 -16.80
C THR A 244 11.59 3.30 -15.43
N ILE A 245 10.79 3.54 -14.37
CA ILE A 245 11.32 3.66 -13.00
C ILE A 245 12.02 2.37 -12.58
N ARG A 246 11.43 1.20 -12.87
CA ARG A 246 12.02 -0.12 -12.55
C ARG A 246 13.39 -0.28 -13.20
N SER A 247 13.49 0.03 -14.48
CA SER A 247 14.75 -0.04 -15.22
C SER A 247 15.81 0.92 -14.67
N LEU A 248 15.41 2.13 -14.29
CA LEU A 248 16.32 3.13 -13.70
C LEU A 248 16.91 2.63 -12.37
N ILE A 249 16.09 2.09 -11.47
CA ILE A 249 16.57 1.63 -10.16
C ILE A 249 17.38 0.33 -10.24
N GLU A 250 17.21 -0.47 -11.30
CA GLU A 250 17.98 -1.69 -11.53
C GLU A 250 19.28 -1.46 -12.32
N SER A 251 19.40 -0.30 -12.97
CA SER A 251 20.61 0.02 -13.75
C SER A 251 21.88 0.17 -12.89
N GLU A 252 21.73 0.30 -11.59
CA GLU A 252 22.83 0.48 -10.64
C GLU A 252 22.89 -0.65 -9.60
N ASN A 253 24.06 -1.25 -9.45
CA ASN A 253 24.30 -2.33 -8.49
C ASN A 253 24.58 -1.84 -7.05
N GLY A 254 24.71 -0.54 -6.84
CA GLY A 254 24.95 0.14 -5.56
C GLY A 254 23.81 1.13 -5.24
N PRO A 255 24.03 2.03 -4.27
CA PRO A 255 23.09 3.12 -4.00
C PRO A 255 22.78 3.91 -5.27
N LEU A 256 21.55 4.38 -5.42
CA LEU A 256 21.16 5.17 -6.60
C LEU A 256 21.97 6.47 -6.67
N SER A 257 22.52 6.77 -7.83
CA SER A 257 23.20 8.05 -8.07
C SER A 257 22.21 9.22 -8.03
N GLU A 258 22.71 10.42 -7.77
CA GLU A 258 21.91 11.64 -7.84
C GLU A 258 21.24 11.83 -9.22
N GLU A 259 21.93 11.42 -10.29
CA GLU A 259 21.40 11.46 -11.65
C GLU A 259 20.20 10.52 -11.82
N THR A 260 20.28 9.28 -11.29
CA THR A 260 19.18 8.32 -11.34
C THR A 260 17.99 8.79 -10.50
N VAL A 261 18.24 9.36 -9.31
CA VAL A 261 17.17 9.99 -8.51
C VAL A 261 16.48 11.11 -9.30
N ARG A 262 17.23 11.94 -10.00
CA ARG A 262 16.68 13.02 -10.85
C ARG A 262 15.85 12.49 -12.00
N LYS A 263 16.26 11.37 -12.62
CA LYS A 263 15.49 10.71 -13.68
C LYS A 263 14.19 10.11 -13.12
N VAL A 264 14.23 9.43 -12.00
CA VAL A 264 13.02 8.90 -11.33
C VAL A 264 12.06 10.03 -10.97
N HIS A 265 12.57 11.13 -10.39
CA HIS A 265 11.78 12.34 -10.14
C HIS A 265 11.10 12.84 -11.42
N GLY A 266 11.84 12.94 -12.53
CA GLY A 266 11.32 13.39 -13.82
C GLY A 266 10.16 12.53 -14.32
N VAL A 267 10.30 11.21 -14.27
CA VAL A 267 9.22 10.28 -14.66
C VAL A 267 7.97 10.50 -13.81
N CYS A 268 8.11 10.59 -12.49
CA CYS A 268 6.98 10.85 -11.59
C CYS A 268 6.34 12.23 -11.86
N ALA A 269 7.17 13.26 -12.08
CA ALA A 269 6.71 14.63 -12.37
C ALA A 269 5.94 14.74 -13.69
N GLU A 270 6.20 13.85 -14.65
CA GLU A 270 5.45 13.74 -15.91
C GLU A 270 4.15 12.96 -15.74
N LEU A 271 4.14 11.89 -14.94
CA LEU A 271 3.00 11.01 -14.77
C LEU A 271 1.91 11.61 -13.88
N VAL A 272 2.27 12.25 -12.78
CA VAL A 272 1.34 12.81 -11.79
C VAL A 272 0.28 13.72 -12.42
N PRO A 273 0.63 14.69 -13.31
CA PRO A 273 -0.37 15.56 -13.94
C PRO A 273 -1.30 14.86 -14.94
N LEU A 274 -0.97 13.66 -15.43
CA LEU A 274 -1.81 12.93 -16.38
C LEU A 274 -3.18 12.58 -15.80
N SER A 275 -3.27 12.42 -14.47
CA SER A 275 -4.52 12.14 -13.77
C SER A 275 -5.56 13.25 -13.89
N SER A 276 -5.13 14.50 -14.19
CA SER A 276 -6.00 15.69 -14.33
C SER A 276 -6.19 16.16 -15.77
N ARG A 277 -5.40 15.63 -16.72
CA ARG A 277 -5.44 16.04 -18.13
C ARG A 277 -6.35 15.16 -18.94
N ARG A 278 -6.95 15.71 -20.01
CA ARG A 278 -7.62 14.89 -21.02
C ARG A 278 -6.57 14.06 -21.76
N LEU A 279 -6.74 12.76 -21.77
CA LEU A 279 -5.91 11.80 -22.51
C LEU A 279 -6.70 11.30 -23.71
N GLU A 280 -6.12 11.36 -24.89
CA GLU A 280 -6.69 10.84 -26.15
C GLU A 280 -6.21 9.43 -26.42
#